data_1f92ef921307b0b538a5f8dd5def866c
#
_entry.id   1f92ef921307b0b538a5f8dd5def866c
#
_cell.length_a   1.000
_cell.length_b   1.000
_cell.length_c   1.000
_cell.angle_alpha   90.00
_cell.angle_beta   90.00
_cell.angle_gamma   90.00
#
_symmetry.space_group_name_H-M   'P 1'
#
loop_
_entity.id
_entity.type
_entity.pdbx_description
1 polymer ?
#
loop_
_entity_poly.entity_id
_entity_poly.type
_entity_poly.pdbx_seq_one_letter_code
_entity_poly.pdbx_strand_id
1 'polypeptide(L)'
;MESYNNTLYMNPNIEYEKFTQEIYQELVNADVLKTTCVQHNVKLKGRSGQEHQIDVYWEYEIAGTKHKVAIECKNYNQAVPIGRVRDFFGALYDLVDVKGIMVTKVGYQKGAKEYASYYGIDLKELRSPNSGEAVIKSGVGTLNDD
;
A
#
# COMPACT_ATOMS: atom_id res chain seq x y z
N MET A 1 -26.64 -7.67 17.59
CA MET A 1 -26.16 -9.05 17.44
C MET A 1 -25.46 -9.26 16.12
N GLU A 2 -26.10 -8.92 15.01
CA GLU A 2 -25.47 -9.07 13.69
C GLU A 2 -24.23 -8.18 13.52
N SER A 3 -24.29 -6.93 13.98
CA SER A 3 -23.15 -6.03 13.91
C SER A 3 -21.98 -6.50 14.76
N TYR A 4 -22.27 -7.10 15.90
CA TYR A 4 -21.26 -7.66 16.78
C TYR A 4 -20.59 -8.87 16.14
N ASN A 5 -21.37 -9.73 15.50
CA ASN A 5 -20.83 -10.90 14.80
C ASN A 5 -19.99 -10.48 13.60
N ASN A 6 -20.39 -9.44 12.87
CA ASN A 6 -19.63 -8.94 11.74
C ASN A 6 -18.27 -8.39 12.18
N THR A 7 -18.19 -7.75 13.34
CA THR A 7 -16.94 -7.26 13.90
C THR A 7 -16.01 -8.41 14.25
N LEU A 8 -16.55 -9.50 14.84
CA LEU A 8 -15.76 -10.66 15.22
C LEU A 8 -15.21 -11.42 14.02
N TYR A 9 -15.94 -11.43 12.90
CA TYR A 9 -15.58 -12.19 11.71
C TYR A 9 -15.07 -11.34 10.58
N MET A 10 -14.64 -10.10 10.85
CA MET A 10 -14.04 -9.25 9.81
C MET A 10 -12.78 -9.91 9.27
N ASN A 11 -12.66 -9.93 7.93
CA ASN A 11 -11.52 -10.50 7.24
C ASN A 11 -10.24 -9.78 7.69
N PRO A 12 -9.21 -10.53 8.17
CA PRO A 12 -7.95 -9.91 8.61
C PRO A 12 -7.26 -9.09 7.53
N ASN A 13 -7.44 -9.44 6.25
CA ASN A 13 -6.88 -8.65 5.15
C ASN A 13 -7.57 -7.29 5.03
N ILE A 14 -8.89 -7.26 5.17
CA ILE A 14 -9.65 -6.01 5.15
C ILE A 14 -9.29 -5.14 6.35
N GLU A 15 -9.11 -5.75 7.52
CA GLU A 15 -8.67 -5.02 8.71
C GLU A 15 -7.31 -4.38 8.50
N TYR A 16 -6.37 -5.11 7.89
CA TYR A 16 -5.03 -4.60 7.59
C TYR A 16 -5.08 -3.45 6.58
N GLU A 17 -5.92 -3.58 5.56
CA GLU A 17 -6.11 -2.52 4.57
C GLU A 17 -6.67 -1.25 5.21
N LYS A 18 -7.68 -1.38 6.07
CA LYS A 18 -8.26 -0.24 6.77
C LYS A 18 -7.28 0.40 7.75
N PHE A 19 -6.52 -0.42 8.45
CA PHE A 19 -5.45 0.08 9.31
C PHE A 19 -4.43 0.87 8.50
N THR A 20 -4.00 0.36 7.35
CA THR A 20 -3.08 1.06 6.44
C THR A 20 -3.68 2.38 5.99
N GLN A 21 -4.95 2.39 5.60
CA GLN A 21 -5.65 3.62 5.21
C GLN A 21 -5.61 4.66 6.32
N GLU A 22 -5.89 4.27 7.55
CA GLU A 22 -5.92 5.18 8.70
C GLU A 22 -4.54 5.79 8.98
N ILE A 23 -3.49 4.97 8.93
CA ILE A 23 -2.12 5.43 9.14
C ILE A 23 -1.73 6.43 8.06
N TYR A 24 -1.99 6.11 6.79
CA TYR A 24 -1.65 7.03 5.70
C TYR A 24 -2.52 8.29 5.72
N GLN A 25 -3.77 8.21 6.17
CA GLN A 25 -4.58 9.42 6.35
C GLN A 25 -3.95 10.35 7.38
N GLU A 26 -3.43 9.82 8.48
CA GLU A 26 -2.73 10.63 9.47
C GLU A 26 -1.45 11.25 8.90
N LEU A 27 -0.68 10.48 8.11
CA LEU A 27 0.54 10.98 7.50
C LEU A 27 0.26 12.10 6.50
N VAL A 28 -0.76 11.96 5.64
CA VAL A 28 -1.09 13.01 4.67
C VAL A 28 -1.70 14.24 5.33
N ASN A 29 -2.42 14.08 6.44
CA ASN A 29 -2.96 15.20 7.19
C ASN A 29 -1.85 16.06 7.83
N ALA A 30 -0.70 15.47 8.11
CA ALA A 30 0.45 16.18 8.67
C ALA A 30 1.21 16.98 7.62
N ASP A 31 1.00 16.69 6.33
CA ASP A 31 1.66 17.39 5.25
C ASP A 31 0.95 18.70 4.92
N VAL A 32 1.73 19.67 4.42
CA VAL A 32 1.18 20.96 3.98
C VAL A 32 0.63 20.88 2.56
N LEU A 33 0.76 19.74 1.89
CA LEU A 33 0.29 19.54 0.52
C LEU A 33 -1.22 19.39 0.47
N LYS A 34 -1.82 19.92 -0.59
CA LYS A 34 -3.24 19.75 -0.83
C LYS A 34 -3.51 18.31 -1.28
N THR A 35 -4.19 17.56 -0.47
CA THR A 35 -4.46 16.15 -0.69
C THR A 35 -5.96 15.86 -0.61
N THR A 36 -6.38 14.88 -1.40
CA THR A 36 -7.72 14.32 -1.30
C THR A 36 -7.78 13.36 -0.11
N CYS A 37 -9.00 12.93 0.23
CA CYS A 37 -9.18 11.89 1.23
C CYS A 37 -8.47 10.61 0.79
N VAL A 38 -7.80 9.94 1.72
CA VAL A 38 -7.25 8.61 1.49
C VAL A 38 -8.40 7.61 1.44
N GLN A 39 -8.52 6.90 0.32
CA GLN A 39 -9.65 6.01 0.05
C GLN A 39 -9.24 4.56 0.21
N HIS A 40 -10.17 3.73 0.63
CA HIS A 40 -10.00 2.28 0.74
C HIS A 40 -10.81 1.58 -0.36
N ASN A 41 -10.19 0.57 -0.98
CA ASN A 41 -10.87 -0.34 -1.93
C ASN A 41 -11.46 0.40 -3.14
N VAL A 42 -10.59 0.96 -3.94
CA VAL A 42 -10.95 1.74 -5.13
C VAL A 42 -10.70 0.93 -6.39
N LYS A 43 -11.63 0.99 -7.35
CA LYS A 43 -11.42 0.38 -8.67
C LYS A 43 -11.01 1.45 -9.66
N LEU A 44 -9.87 1.24 -10.31
CA LEU A 44 -9.34 2.15 -11.32
C LEU A 44 -9.23 1.42 -12.65
N LYS A 45 -9.73 2.04 -13.71
CA LYS A 45 -9.67 1.46 -15.04
C LYS A 45 -8.33 1.76 -15.70
N GLY A 46 -7.65 0.74 -16.17
CA GLY A 46 -6.38 0.87 -16.87
C GLY A 46 -6.55 1.12 -18.36
N ARG A 47 -5.43 1.38 -19.03
CA ARG A 47 -5.40 1.58 -20.50
C ARG A 47 -5.90 0.36 -21.25
N SER A 48 -5.68 -0.83 -20.71
CA SER A 48 -6.15 -2.09 -21.33
C SER A 48 -7.66 -2.26 -21.29
N GLY A 49 -8.37 -1.44 -20.52
CA GLY A 49 -9.79 -1.60 -20.25
C GLY A 49 -10.07 -2.44 -19.01
N GLN A 50 -9.05 -3.06 -18.43
CA GLN A 50 -9.22 -3.84 -17.20
C GLN A 50 -9.35 -2.92 -15.99
N GLU A 51 -10.19 -3.32 -15.05
CA GLU A 51 -10.29 -2.64 -13.78
C GLU A 51 -9.30 -3.25 -12.79
N HIS A 52 -8.58 -2.39 -12.08
CA HIS A 52 -7.64 -2.80 -11.05
C HIS A 52 -8.18 -2.36 -9.70
N GLN A 53 -8.30 -3.30 -8.78
CA GLN A 53 -8.69 -2.99 -7.41
C GLN A 53 -7.45 -2.54 -6.65
N ILE A 54 -7.53 -1.34 -6.08
CA ILE A 54 -6.45 -0.73 -5.31
C ILE A 54 -6.89 -0.70 -3.85
N ASP A 55 -6.06 -1.24 -2.99
CA ASP A 55 -6.41 -1.38 -1.57
C ASP A 55 -6.52 -0.03 -0.86
N VAL A 56 -5.55 0.87 -1.12
CA VAL A 56 -5.54 2.23 -0.55
C VAL A 56 -5.07 3.20 -1.64
N TYR A 57 -5.75 4.33 -1.77
CA TYR A 57 -5.50 5.26 -2.87
C TYR A 57 -5.74 6.71 -2.45
N TRP A 58 -4.87 7.62 -2.91
CA TRP A 58 -5.12 9.06 -2.80
C TRP A 58 -4.46 9.84 -3.92
N GLU A 59 -4.87 11.10 -4.05
CA GLU A 59 -4.29 12.06 -4.98
C GLU A 59 -3.86 13.29 -4.23
N TYR A 60 -2.82 13.96 -4.70
CA TYR A 60 -2.37 15.22 -4.13
C TYR A 60 -1.86 16.13 -5.25
N GLU A 61 -1.76 17.44 -4.95
CA GLU A 61 -1.29 18.42 -5.92
C GLU A 61 -0.05 19.13 -5.39
N ILE A 62 0.92 19.34 -6.29
CA ILE A 62 2.07 20.22 -6.05
C ILE A 62 2.15 21.16 -7.24
N ALA A 63 2.11 22.48 -6.97
CA ALA A 63 2.22 23.51 -8.01
C ALA A 63 1.25 23.28 -9.18
N GLY A 64 0.03 22.85 -8.87
CA GLY A 64 -1.00 22.60 -9.88
C GLY A 64 -0.90 21.26 -10.58
N THR A 65 0.07 20.44 -10.27
CA THR A 65 0.23 19.11 -10.86
C THR A 65 -0.33 18.05 -9.93
N LYS A 66 -1.24 17.23 -10.46
CA LYS A 66 -1.85 16.14 -9.71
C LYS A 66 -0.94 14.91 -9.71
N HIS A 67 -0.79 14.32 -8.53
CA HIS A 67 -0.06 13.08 -8.31
C HIS A 67 -0.98 12.03 -7.74
N LYS A 68 -0.78 10.78 -8.13
CA LYS A 68 -1.62 9.65 -7.73
C LYS A 68 -0.78 8.61 -7.05
N VAL A 69 -1.26 8.08 -5.92
CA VAL A 69 -0.55 7.06 -5.15
C VAL A 69 -1.49 5.90 -4.89
N ALA A 70 -1.01 4.69 -5.21
CA ALA A 70 -1.73 3.45 -4.98
C ALA A 70 -0.93 2.55 -4.04
N ILE A 71 -1.59 1.98 -3.05
CA ILE A 71 -0.97 1.06 -2.12
C ILE A 71 -1.61 -0.32 -2.28
N GLU A 72 -0.76 -1.33 -2.41
CA GLU A 72 -1.15 -2.74 -2.36
C GLU A 72 -0.75 -3.30 -1.00
N CYS A 73 -1.72 -3.85 -0.28
CA CYS A 73 -1.51 -4.41 1.06
C CYS A 73 -1.39 -5.93 0.99
N LYS A 74 -0.33 -6.48 1.58
CA LYS A 74 -0.10 -7.92 1.65
C LYS A 74 0.01 -8.35 3.11
N ASN A 75 -1.11 -8.84 3.64
CA ASN A 75 -1.17 -9.32 5.03
C ASN A 75 -0.69 -10.78 5.10
N TYR A 76 0.58 -10.98 4.79
CA TYR A 76 1.20 -12.31 4.74
C TYR A 76 1.90 -12.64 6.05
N ASN A 77 2.06 -13.94 6.31
CA ASN A 77 2.86 -14.43 7.44
C ASN A 77 4.30 -14.75 7.05
N GLN A 78 4.60 -14.69 5.77
CA GLN A 78 5.93 -14.93 5.22
C GLN A 78 6.34 -13.76 4.32
N ALA A 79 7.64 -13.61 4.10
CA ALA A 79 8.17 -12.55 3.26
C ALA A 79 7.54 -12.58 1.86
N VAL A 80 7.20 -11.41 1.34
CA VAL A 80 6.53 -11.26 0.05
C VAL A 80 7.50 -11.63 -1.08
N PRO A 81 7.11 -12.57 -1.97
CA PRO A 81 7.97 -12.97 -3.09
C PRO A 81 7.86 -12.01 -4.27
N ILE A 82 8.83 -12.10 -5.17
CA ILE A 82 8.92 -11.23 -6.36
C ILE A 82 7.64 -11.27 -7.22
N GLY A 83 6.96 -12.41 -7.31
CA GLY A 83 5.75 -12.54 -8.13
C GLY A 83 4.68 -11.53 -7.75
N ARG A 84 4.54 -11.23 -6.48
CA ARG A 84 3.54 -10.26 -6.01
C ARG A 84 3.91 -8.84 -6.40
N VAL A 85 5.19 -8.51 -6.39
CA VAL A 85 5.66 -7.20 -6.83
C VAL A 85 5.48 -7.05 -8.34
N ARG A 86 5.77 -8.11 -9.11
CA ARG A 86 5.54 -8.11 -10.56
C ARG A 86 4.07 -7.91 -10.91
N ASP A 87 3.16 -8.57 -10.20
CA ASP A 87 1.73 -8.42 -10.43
C ASP A 87 1.29 -6.98 -10.18
N PHE A 88 1.77 -6.38 -9.11
CA PHE A 88 1.47 -4.98 -8.80
C PHE A 88 2.06 -4.04 -9.84
N PHE A 89 3.28 -4.29 -10.27
CA PHE A 89 3.90 -3.52 -11.34
C PHE A 89 3.04 -3.52 -12.61
N GLY A 90 2.49 -4.67 -12.98
CA GLY A 90 1.59 -4.78 -14.14
C GLY A 90 0.38 -3.89 -14.02
N ALA A 91 -0.24 -3.84 -12.84
CA ALA A 91 -1.37 -2.94 -12.61
C ALA A 91 -0.97 -1.48 -12.71
N LEU A 92 0.17 -1.10 -12.10
CA LEU A 92 0.67 0.28 -12.16
C LEU A 92 0.99 0.71 -13.59
N TYR A 93 1.59 -0.17 -14.36
CA TYR A 93 1.92 0.10 -15.76
C TYR A 93 0.67 0.34 -16.59
N ASP A 94 -0.39 -0.43 -16.34
CA ASP A 94 -1.67 -0.27 -17.03
C ASP A 94 -2.42 1.00 -16.58
N LEU A 95 -2.21 1.45 -15.35
CA LEU A 95 -2.89 2.64 -14.81
C LEU A 95 -2.27 3.96 -15.25
N VAL A 96 -1.00 4.00 -15.56
CA VAL A 96 -0.24 5.19 -16.01
C VAL A 96 -0.16 6.29 -14.94
N ASP A 97 1.05 6.76 -14.69
CA ASP A 97 1.31 7.90 -13.79
C ASP A 97 0.79 7.71 -12.37
N VAL A 98 0.80 6.48 -11.87
CA VAL A 98 0.46 6.16 -10.50
C VAL A 98 1.70 5.65 -9.79
N LYS A 99 2.06 6.31 -8.69
CA LYS A 99 3.16 5.85 -7.84
C LYS A 99 2.68 4.67 -7.00
N GLY A 100 3.43 3.59 -7.00
CA GLY A 100 3.07 2.39 -6.25
C GLY A 100 3.82 2.23 -4.95
N ILE A 101 3.11 1.85 -3.91
CA ILE A 101 3.64 1.47 -2.61
C ILE A 101 3.08 0.10 -2.27
N MET A 102 3.92 -0.83 -1.84
CA MET A 102 3.46 -2.10 -1.31
C MET A 102 3.73 -2.13 0.18
N VAL A 103 2.76 -2.62 0.95
CA VAL A 103 2.82 -2.64 2.40
C VAL A 103 2.60 -4.07 2.88
N THR A 104 3.46 -4.54 3.76
CA THR A 104 3.32 -5.83 4.44
C THR A 104 3.74 -5.71 5.90
N LYS A 105 3.40 -6.70 6.71
CA LYS A 105 3.80 -6.71 8.13
C LYS A 105 5.08 -7.51 8.37
N VAL A 106 5.54 -8.32 7.41
CA VAL A 106 6.63 -9.30 7.67
C VAL A 106 7.89 -9.09 6.85
N GLY A 107 7.84 -8.32 5.77
CA GLY A 107 9.01 -8.05 4.94
C GLY A 107 8.93 -8.66 3.55
N TYR A 108 10.04 -8.64 2.84
CA TYR A 108 10.11 -8.97 1.41
C TYR A 108 11.32 -9.85 1.14
N GLN A 109 11.15 -10.80 0.21
CA GLN A 109 12.28 -11.60 -0.27
C GLN A 109 13.25 -10.74 -1.08
N LYS A 110 14.50 -11.18 -1.20
CA LYS A 110 15.54 -10.42 -1.88
C LYS A 110 15.17 -10.04 -3.30
N GLY A 111 14.64 -10.97 -4.08
CA GLY A 111 14.21 -10.69 -5.47
C GLY A 111 13.11 -9.66 -5.54
N ALA A 112 12.18 -9.66 -4.58
CA ALA A 112 11.13 -8.65 -4.51
C ALA A 112 11.73 -7.25 -4.27
N LYS A 113 12.68 -7.13 -3.35
CA LYS A 113 13.36 -5.87 -3.05
C LYS A 113 14.11 -5.32 -4.26
N GLU A 114 14.86 -6.18 -4.95
CA GLU A 114 15.63 -5.79 -6.12
C GLU A 114 14.73 -5.32 -7.25
N TYR A 115 13.66 -6.07 -7.53
CA TYR A 115 12.70 -5.72 -8.57
C TYR A 115 12.00 -4.40 -8.28
N ALA A 116 11.50 -4.23 -7.06
CA ALA A 116 10.81 -3.01 -6.65
C ALA A 116 11.74 -1.79 -6.72
N SER A 117 12.98 -1.95 -6.27
CA SER A 117 13.98 -0.87 -6.30
C SER A 117 14.25 -0.42 -7.73
N TYR A 118 14.39 -1.35 -8.66
CA TYR A 118 14.65 -1.03 -10.06
C TYR A 118 13.48 -0.28 -10.71
N TYR A 119 12.26 -0.72 -10.42
CA TYR A 119 11.06 -0.16 -11.06
C TYR A 119 10.37 0.95 -10.25
N GLY A 120 10.98 1.39 -9.16
CA GLY A 120 10.49 2.53 -8.41
C GLY A 120 9.22 2.27 -7.59
N ILE A 121 8.99 1.02 -7.18
CA ILE A 121 7.92 0.69 -6.25
C ILE A 121 8.48 0.78 -4.83
N ASP A 122 7.85 1.59 -3.98
CA ASP A 122 8.26 1.69 -2.59
C ASP A 122 7.72 0.50 -1.81
N LEU A 123 8.60 -0.15 -1.07
CA LEU A 123 8.21 -1.23 -0.16
C LEU A 123 8.26 -0.74 1.26
N LYS A 124 7.19 -0.98 2.01
CA LYS A 124 7.06 -0.57 3.41
C LYS A 124 6.69 -1.76 4.27
N GLU A 125 7.14 -1.74 5.51
CA GLU A 125 6.64 -2.64 6.53
C GLU A 125 5.80 -1.82 7.50
N LEU A 126 4.55 -2.21 7.64
CA LEU A 126 3.61 -1.58 8.55
C LEU A 126 3.05 -2.65 9.46
N ARG A 127 3.27 -2.50 10.74
CA ARG A 127 2.77 -3.44 11.75
C ARG A 127 1.89 -2.72 12.74
N SER A 128 0.81 -3.39 13.12
CA SER A 128 0.01 -2.97 14.26
C SER A 128 0.73 -3.47 15.51
N PRO A 129 1.23 -2.59 16.35
CA PRO A 129 1.95 -3.02 17.54
C PRO A 129 0.98 -3.51 18.60
N ASN A 130 1.43 -4.46 19.41
CA ASN A 130 0.67 -4.93 20.56
C ASN A 130 0.49 -3.83 21.63
N SER A 131 1.27 -2.78 21.54
CA SER A 131 1.26 -1.64 22.47
C SER A 131 0.37 -0.48 22.03
N GLY A 132 -0.34 -0.60 20.92
CA GLY A 132 -1.26 0.45 20.44
C GLY A 132 -0.64 1.49 19.51
N GLU A 133 0.64 1.45 19.25
CA GLU A 133 1.28 2.35 18.28
C GLU A 133 1.59 1.62 16.98
N ALA A 134 1.24 2.25 15.85
CA ALA A 134 1.59 1.73 14.55
C ALA A 134 3.07 2.00 14.25
N VAL A 135 3.73 1.02 13.63
CA VAL A 135 5.12 1.14 13.20
C VAL A 135 5.17 1.00 11.69
N ILE A 136 5.71 2.03 11.01
CA ILE A 136 5.94 1.99 9.58
C ILE A 136 7.41 2.23 9.29
N LYS A 137 8.00 1.41 8.41
CA LYS A 137 9.39 1.56 8.01
C LYS A 137 9.59 1.13 6.57
N SER A 138 10.72 1.49 5.96
CA SER A 138 11.08 1.04 4.62
C SER A 138 11.24 -0.47 4.60
N GLY A 139 10.54 -1.15 3.69
CA GLY A 139 10.65 -2.59 3.49
C GLY A 139 11.90 -3.00 2.72
N VAL A 140 12.63 -2.05 2.17
CA VAL A 140 13.89 -2.30 1.46
C VAL A 140 15.05 -2.42 2.45
N GLY A 141 14.95 -1.72 3.58
CA GLY A 141 16.07 -1.59 4.51
C GLY A 141 17.21 -0.79 3.89
N THR A 142 18.37 -0.85 4.50
CA THR A 142 19.57 -0.33 3.86
C THR A 142 20.18 -1.44 3.01
N LEU A 143 20.77 -1.10 1.86
CA LEU A 143 21.41 -2.07 0.99
C LEU A 143 22.60 -2.78 1.66
N ASN A 144 23.01 -2.30 2.82
CA ASN A 144 24.12 -2.85 3.59
C ASN A 144 23.67 -3.74 4.76
N ASP A 145 22.37 -3.96 4.91
CA ASP A 145 21.80 -4.76 6.00
C ASP A 145 21.66 -6.24 5.64
N ASP A 146 22.67 -6.83 5.10
CA ASP A 146 22.63 -8.26 4.72
C ASP A 146 23.29 -9.15 5.77
#